data_aaf33d4b994cf3182f631b0866406692
#
_entry.id   aaf33d4b994cf3182f631b0866406692
#
_cell.length_a   1.000
_cell.length_b   1.000
_cell.length_c   1.000
_cell.angle_alpha   90.00
_cell.angle_beta   90.00
_cell.angle_gamma   90.00
#
_symmetry.space_group_name_H-M   'P 1'
#
loop_
_entity.id
_entity.type
_entity.pdbx_description
1 polymer ?
#
loop_
_entity_poly.entity_id
_entity_poly.type
_entity_poly.pdbx_seq_one_letter_code
_entity_poly.pdbx_strand_id
1 'polypeptide(L)'
;MVLLIHPPVVKPCEPPAGIARIAGYLRGRCHIPCALLDANLAGLEHLLGRDRPAADTWTGRALRSRAAHLRTLRDPLTPRHFDRYRRAVYDLNRLLVLSDPSGGQVPNLVNFRHRERSPLRSADLIRMAERPEENLFHDSLQGIVDEAFDRHRPSHAGISLNYLSQALCAFALIGMVKKRHPGVPVVLGGGLVTSWMRRPGWENPFAGLV
;
A
#
# COMPACT_ATOMS: atom_id res chain seq x y z
N MET A 1 -18.97 -9.63 7.87
CA MET A 1 -18.53 -8.51 7.01
C MET A 1 -17.12 -8.78 6.48
N VAL A 2 -16.79 -8.38 5.25
CA VAL A 2 -15.46 -8.51 4.63
C VAL A 2 -14.78 -7.15 4.59
N LEU A 3 -13.51 -7.08 4.99
CA LEU A 3 -12.64 -5.91 4.78
C LEU A 3 -11.75 -6.15 3.57
N LEU A 4 -11.85 -5.32 2.54
CA LEU A 4 -11.03 -5.39 1.33
C LEU A 4 -9.95 -4.30 1.39
N ILE A 5 -8.68 -4.69 1.30
CA ILE A 5 -7.53 -3.84 1.49
C ILE A 5 -6.75 -3.70 0.18
N HIS A 6 -6.43 -2.45 -0.19
CA HIS A 6 -5.54 -2.13 -1.30
C HIS A 6 -4.18 -1.69 -0.75
N PRO A 7 -3.14 -2.54 -0.86
CA PRO A 7 -1.84 -2.28 -0.23
C PRO A 7 -1.00 -1.24 -0.99
N PRO A 8 -0.05 -0.54 -0.34
CA PRO A 8 0.97 0.27 -1.01
C PRO A 8 2.01 -0.61 -1.73
N VAL A 9 2.73 -0.21 -2.73
CA VAL A 9 2.71 1.10 -3.35
C VAL A 9 2.27 0.94 -4.79
N VAL A 10 1.32 1.74 -5.19
CA VAL A 10 0.89 1.86 -6.58
C VAL A 10 0.47 3.30 -6.85
N LYS A 11 0.35 3.69 -8.10
CA LYS A 11 -0.05 5.02 -8.53
C LYS A 11 -1.36 5.49 -7.84
N PRO A 12 -1.34 6.54 -7.02
CA PRO A 12 -2.49 6.91 -6.17
C PRO A 12 -3.59 7.68 -6.90
N CYS A 13 -3.41 7.99 -8.18
CA CYS A 13 -4.41 8.74 -8.97
C CYS A 13 -5.52 7.85 -9.54
N GLU A 14 -5.42 6.55 -9.36
CA GLU A 14 -6.43 5.59 -9.83
C GLU A 14 -7.14 4.98 -8.62
N PRO A 15 -8.49 5.02 -8.59
CA PRO A 15 -9.23 4.28 -7.58
C PRO A 15 -8.87 2.80 -7.63
N PRO A 16 -8.84 2.08 -6.49
CA PRO A 16 -8.51 0.67 -6.46
C PRO A 16 -9.64 -0.18 -7.07
N ALA A 17 -9.72 -0.19 -8.42
CA ALA A 17 -10.80 -0.78 -9.19
C ALA A 17 -11.05 -2.26 -8.84
N GLY A 18 -9.99 -3.03 -8.52
CA GLY A 18 -10.11 -4.44 -8.16
C GLY A 18 -10.98 -4.66 -6.93
N ILE A 19 -10.66 -3.99 -5.82
CA ILE A 19 -11.46 -4.13 -4.58
C ILE A 19 -12.83 -3.48 -4.71
N ALA A 20 -12.94 -2.38 -5.44
CA ALA A 20 -14.24 -1.73 -5.69
C ALA A 20 -15.20 -2.65 -6.45
N ARG A 21 -14.70 -3.36 -7.48
CA ARG A 21 -15.49 -4.32 -8.25
C ARG A 21 -15.91 -5.53 -7.42
N ILE A 22 -14.98 -6.08 -6.61
CA ILE A 22 -15.32 -7.18 -5.70
C ILE A 22 -16.38 -6.73 -4.69
N ALA A 23 -16.23 -5.53 -4.10
CA ALA A 23 -17.20 -4.98 -3.17
C ALA A 23 -18.59 -4.81 -3.81
N GLY A 24 -18.63 -4.30 -5.04
CA GLY A 24 -19.89 -4.18 -5.79
C GLY A 24 -20.58 -5.52 -5.98
N TYR A 25 -19.82 -6.57 -6.32
CA TYR A 25 -20.36 -7.93 -6.48
C TYR A 25 -20.84 -8.52 -5.15
N LEU A 26 -20.01 -8.43 -4.08
CA LEU A 26 -20.35 -8.95 -2.76
C LEU A 26 -21.63 -8.31 -2.21
N ARG A 27 -21.73 -6.99 -2.32
CA ARG A 27 -22.93 -6.25 -1.85
C ARG A 27 -24.14 -6.50 -2.72
N GLY A 28 -24.00 -6.42 -4.05
CA GLY A 28 -25.12 -6.46 -4.98
C GLY A 28 -25.64 -7.87 -5.31
N ARG A 29 -24.78 -8.89 -5.32
CA ARG A 29 -25.15 -10.25 -5.70
C ARG A 29 -25.17 -11.23 -4.53
N CYS A 30 -24.24 -11.07 -3.60
CA CYS A 30 -24.11 -12.00 -2.48
C CYS A 30 -24.76 -11.47 -1.20
N HIS A 31 -25.18 -10.21 -1.17
CA HIS A 31 -25.71 -9.51 0.01
C HIS A 31 -24.74 -9.54 1.23
N ILE A 32 -23.43 -9.63 0.95
CA ILE A 32 -22.39 -9.65 1.97
C ILE A 32 -21.90 -8.23 2.20
N PRO A 33 -22.05 -7.69 3.43
CA PRO A 33 -21.49 -6.37 3.75
C PRO A 33 -19.97 -6.39 3.70
N CYS A 34 -19.39 -5.34 3.09
CA CYS A 34 -17.95 -5.18 3.01
C CYS A 34 -17.53 -3.72 3.16
N ALA A 35 -16.35 -3.51 3.74
CA ALA A 35 -15.67 -2.24 3.81
C ALA A 35 -14.45 -2.23 2.88
N LEU A 36 -14.05 -1.04 2.44
CA LEU A 36 -12.87 -0.84 1.59
C LEU A 36 -11.85 -0.01 2.37
N LEU A 37 -10.59 -0.44 2.31
CA LEU A 37 -9.45 0.29 2.88
C LEU A 37 -8.41 0.54 1.77
N ASP A 38 -8.27 1.79 1.36
CA ASP A 38 -7.16 2.21 0.50
C ASP A 38 -5.93 2.51 1.37
N ALA A 39 -5.22 1.44 1.74
CA ALA A 39 -3.99 1.54 2.52
C ALA A 39 -2.84 2.16 1.70
N ASN A 40 -2.94 2.16 0.35
CA ASN A 40 -1.96 2.80 -0.51
C ASN A 40 -2.01 4.32 -0.37
N LEU A 41 -3.19 4.92 -0.56
CA LEU A 41 -3.35 6.37 -0.42
C LEU A 41 -3.01 6.82 1.00
N ALA A 42 -3.59 6.16 2.00
CA ALA A 42 -3.38 6.51 3.41
C ALA A 42 -1.90 6.39 3.84
N GLY A 43 -1.20 5.32 3.42
CA GLY A 43 0.22 5.13 3.71
C GLY A 43 1.11 6.20 3.05
N LEU A 44 0.86 6.53 1.78
CA LEU A 44 1.60 7.58 1.08
C LEU A 44 1.35 8.97 1.71
N GLU A 45 0.12 9.30 2.06
CA GLU A 45 -0.21 10.56 2.74
C GLU A 45 0.45 10.66 4.10
N HIS A 46 0.47 9.57 4.87
CA HIS A 46 1.18 9.53 6.15
C HIS A 46 2.68 9.79 5.99
N LEU A 47 3.36 9.08 5.07
CA LEU A 47 4.78 9.31 4.81
C LEU A 47 5.06 10.74 4.35
N LEU A 48 4.22 11.30 3.49
CA LEU A 48 4.34 12.69 3.05
C LEU A 48 4.03 13.67 4.20
N GLY A 49 3.18 13.31 5.14
CA GLY A 49 2.82 14.11 6.31
C GLY A 49 3.91 14.23 7.37
N ARG A 50 4.85 13.29 7.44
CA ARG A 50 5.92 13.30 8.44
C ARG A 50 6.77 14.55 8.35
N ASP A 51 7.04 15.16 9.49
CA ASP A 51 8.01 16.23 9.59
C ASP A 51 9.43 15.66 9.52
N ARG A 52 10.29 16.37 8.82
CA ARG A 52 11.70 15.98 8.63
C ARG A 52 12.57 17.21 8.44
N PRO A 53 13.86 17.16 8.82
CA PRO A 53 14.79 18.24 8.54
C PRO A 53 15.01 18.40 7.04
N ALA A 54 15.21 19.64 6.60
CA ALA A 54 15.60 19.93 5.24
C ALA A 54 17.10 19.63 5.06
N ALA A 55 17.42 18.54 4.38
CA ALA A 55 18.82 18.16 4.11
C ALA A 55 19.50 19.07 3.08
N ASP A 56 18.74 19.73 2.23
CA ASP A 56 19.20 20.64 1.17
C ASP A 56 18.11 21.63 0.77
N THR A 57 18.46 22.60 -0.07
CA THR A 57 17.56 23.66 -0.53
C THR A 57 16.34 23.09 -1.30
N TRP A 58 16.52 22.04 -2.08
CA TRP A 58 15.40 21.38 -2.79
C TRP A 58 14.44 20.75 -1.80
N THR A 59 14.94 19.94 -0.86
CA THR A 59 14.13 19.32 0.18
C THR A 59 13.35 20.37 0.99
N GLY A 60 14.02 21.46 1.39
CA GLY A 60 13.37 22.56 2.11
C GLY A 60 12.24 23.22 1.31
N ARG A 61 12.43 23.42 0.01
CA ARG A 61 11.37 23.92 -0.87
C ARG A 61 10.22 22.94 -1.02
N ALA A 62 10.52 21.65 -1.23
CA ALA A 62 9.53 20.60 -1.37
C ALA A 62 8.65 20.48 -0.10
N LEU A 63 9.26 20.56 1.09
CA LEU A 63 8.54 20.56 2.37
C LEU A 63 7.59 21.74 2.49
N ARG A 64 8.05 22.96 2.20
CA ARG A 64 7.19 24.16 2.24
C ARG A 64 6.03 24.11 1.24
N SER A 65 6.25 23.51 0.08
CA SER A 65 5.27 23.41 -1.01
C SER A 65 4.40 22.14 -0.93
N ARG A 66 4.65 21.24 0.03
CA ARG A 66 4.01 19.91 0.12
C ARG A 66 2.49 19.96 0.02
N ALA A 67 1.85 20.81 0.83
CA ALA A 67 0.39 20.93 0.82
C ALA A 67 -0.15 21.48 -0.52
N ALA A 68 0.57 22.40 -1.16
CA ALA A 68 0.21 22.90 -2.47
C ALA A 68 0.35 21.83 -3.55
N HIS A 69 1.41 21.01 -3.49
CA HIS A 69 1.62 19.89 -4.41
C HIS A 69 0.56 18.81 -4.27
N LEU A 70 0.16 18.46 -3.05
CA LEU A 70 -0.94 17.52 -2.81
C LEU A 70 -2.26 18.03 -3.38
N ARG A 71 -2.58 19.33 -3.19
CA ARG A 71 -3.75 19.95 -3.83
C ARG A 71 -3.65 19.90 -5.35
N THR A 72 -2.48 20.20 -5.90
CA THR A 72 -2.22 20.13 -7.35
C THR A 72 -2.52 18.75 -7.91
N LEU A 73 -2.06 17.66 -7.26
CA LEU A 73 -2.33 16.29 -7.74
C LEU A 73 -3.80 15.87 -7.63
N ARG A 74 -4.55 16.49 -6.71
CA ARG A 74 -6.00 16.22 -6.53
C ARG A 74 -6.90 17.06 -7.44
N ASP A 75 -6.35 18.08 -8.06
CA ASP A 75 -7.10 18.95 -8.97
C ASP A 75 -7.24 18.28 -10.35
N PRO A 76 -8.47 17.97 -10.81
CA PRO A 76 -8.72 17.33 -12.09
C PRO A 76 -8.29 18.18 -13.30
N LEU A 77 -8.08 19.48 -13.12
CA LEU A 77 -7.60 20.38 -14.16
C LEU A 77 -6.07 20.41 -14.28
N THR A 78 -5.36 19.88 -13.30
CA THR A 78 -3.88 19.88 -13.28
C THR A 78 -3.23 19.25 -14.52
N PRO A 79 -3.76 18.18 -15.16
CA PRO A 79 -3.18 17.64 -16.38
C PRO A 79 -3.07 18.65 -17.52
N ARG A 80 -3.87 19.74 -17.51
CA ARG A 80 -3.76 20.85 -18.46
C ARG A 80 -2.55 21.75 -18.21
N HIS A 81 -1.88 21.61 -17.06
CA HIS A 81 -0.71 22.40 -16.63
C HIS A 81 0.47 21.46 -16.33
N PHE A 82 1.03 20.86 -17.38
CA PHE A 82 2.03 19.80 -17.27
C PHE A 82 3.22 20.15 -16.37
N ASP A 83 3.76 21.36 -16.47
CA ASP A 83 4.92 21.76 -15.64
C ASP A 83 4.59 21.84 -14.14
N ARG A 84 3.37 22.27 -13.79
CA ARG A 84 2.90 22.27 -12.39
C ARG A 84 2.76 20.83 -11.89
N TYR A 85 2.14 19.97 -12.68
CA TYR A 85 2.01 18.53 -12.37
C TYR A 85 3.39 17.90 -12.18
N ARG A 86 4.28 18.07 -13.15
CA ARG A 86 5.63 17.51 -13.12
C ARG A 86 6.40 17.95 -11.88
N ARG A 87 6.38 19.25 -11.54
CA ARG A 87 7.02 19.76 -10.33
C ARG A 87 6.46 19.11 -9.07
N ALA A 88 5.13 19.01 -8.94
CA ALA A 88 4.49 18.38 -7.80
C ALA A 88 4.95 16.91 -7.64
N VAL A 89 4.98 16.14 -8.74
CA VAL A 89 5.45 14.76 -8.74
C VAL A 89 6.92 14.66 -8.31
N TYR A 90 7.81 15.50 -8.83
CA TYR A 90 9.23 15.47 -8.47
C TYR A 90 9.47 15.82 -6.99
N ASP A 91 8.83 16.87 -6.50
CA ASP A 91 9.00 17.33 -5.13
C ASP A 91 8.41 16.31 -4.13
N LEU A 92 7.24 15.73 -4.40
CA LEU A 92 6.65 14.69 -3.54
C LEU A 92 7.46 13.38 -3.58
N ASN A 93 7.97 12.97 -4.74
CA ASN A 93 8.87 11.82 -4.83
C ASN A 93 10.17 12.05 -4.04
N ARG A 94 10.72 13.26 -4.06
CA ARG A 94 11.88 13.62 -3.22
C ARG A 94 11.59 13.40 -1.74
N LEU A 95 10.42 13.83 -1.27
CA LEU A 95 10.01 13.64 0.11
C LEU A 95 9.81 12.16 0.45
N LEU A 96 9.19 11.38 -0.44
CA LEU A 96 8.99 9.94 -0.22
C LEU A 96 10.32 9.19 -0.13
N VAL A 97 11.25 9.42 -1.05
CA VAL A 97 12.57 8.77 -1.04
C VAL A 97 13.33 9.04 0.28
N LEU A 98 13.15 10.21 0.86
CA LEU A 98 13.75 10.58 2.14
C LEU A 98 12.97 10.09 3.37
N SER A 99 11.92 9.29 3.19
CA SER A 99 11.13 8.77 4.32
C SER A 99 11.85 7.68 5.10
N ASP A 100 12.81 6.98 4.47
CA ASP A 100 13.71 6.05 5.15
C ASP A 100 15.12 6.65 5.24
N PRO A 101 15.55 7.11 6.43
CA PRO A 101 16.89 7.67 6.61
C PRO A 101 18.02 6.68 6.31
N SER A 102 17.78 5.36 6.46
CA SER A 102 18.76 4.31 6.14
C SER A 102 18.95 4.16 4.62
N GLY A 103 17.96 4.60 3.84
CA GLY A 103 17.91 4.43 2.40
C GLY A 103 17.77 2.96 1.96
N GLY A 104 17.45 2.05 2.90
CA GLY A 104 17.17 0.64 2.61
C GLY A 104 15.86 0.42 1.88
N GLN A 105 14.90 1.29 2.12
CA GLN A 105 13.57 1.27 1.53
C GLN A 105 13.31 2.56 0.76
N VAL A 106 12.96 2.42 -0.51
CA VAL A 106 12.86 3.55 -1.44
C VAL A 106 11.45 3.62 -2.04
N PRO A 107 10.50 4.27 -1.36
CA PRO A 107 9.18 4.54 -1.91
C PRO A 107 9.22 5.74 -2.85
N ASN A 108 8.33 5.72 -3.83
CA ASN A 108 7.90 6.87 -4.60
C ASN A 108 6.41 6.76 -4.91
N LEU A 109 5.82 7.69 -5.66
CA LEU A 109 4.37 7.71 -5.92
C LEU A 109 3.86 6.49 -6.71
N VAL A 110 4.74 5.70 -7.33
CA VAL A 110 4.32 4.59 -8.22
C VAL A 110 5.03 3.27 -7.93
N ASN A 111 6.07 3.29 -7.10
CA ASN A 111 6.89 2.11 -6.87
C ASN A 111 7.47 2.08 -5.45
N PHE A 112 7.80 0.89 -5.00
CA PHE A 112 8.51 0.64 -3.75
C PHE A 112 9.63 -0.36 -4.01
N ARG A 113 10.84 -0.04 -3.61
CA ARG A 113 12.01 -0.91 -3.68
C ARG A 113 12.62 -1.09 -2.30
N HIS A 114 13.11 -2.28 -2.05
CA HIS A 114 13.89 -2.62 -0.87
C HIS A 114 15.27 -3.11 -1.34
N ARG A 115 16.36 -2.62 -0.73
CA ARG A 115 17.72 -2.96 -1.17
C ARG A 115 18.07 -4.42 -0.94
N GLU A 116 17.61 -4.99 0.17
CA GLU A 116 17.97 -6.34 0.61
C GLU A 116 16.91 -7.39 0.30
N ARG A 117 15.67 -6.97 0.04
CA ARG A 117 14.52 -7.88 -0.17
C ARG A 117 13.93 -7.72 -1.55
N SER A 118 13.62 -8.85 -2.17
CA SER A 118 13.04 -8.91 -3.50
C SER A 118 11.58 -9.36 -3.46
N PRO A 119 10.65 -8.64 -4.11
CA PRO A 119 9.28 -9.09 -4.24
C PRO A 119 9.12 -10.36 -5.10
N LEU A 120 10.21 -10.83 -5.72
CA LEU A 120 10.24 -12.05 -6.54
C LEU A 120 10.64 -13.30 -5.75
N ARG A 121 11.05 -13.16 -4.48
CA ARG A 121 11.44 -14.27 -3.63
C ARG A 121 10.37 -14.51 -2.55
N SER A 122 9.77 -15.70 -2.54
CA SER A 122 8.77 -16.08 -1.53
C SER A 122 9.32 -15.99 -0.10
N ALA A 123 10.58 -16.35 0.11
CA ALA A 123 11.23 -16.23 1.42
C ALA A 123 11.28 -14.77 1.94
N ASP A 124 11.52 -13.78 1.05
CA ASP A 124 11.52 -12.38 1.42
C ASP A 124 10.11 -11.87 1.74
N LEU A 125 9.09 -12.37 1.03
CA LEU A 125 7.68 -12.07 1.30
C LEU A 125 7.23 -12.66 2.63
N ILE A 126 7.56 -13.93 2.90
CA ILE A 126 7.26 -14.62 4.17
C ILE A 126 7.91 -13.85 5.33
N ARG A 127 9.20 -13.53 5.20
CA ARG A 127 9.91 -12.75 6.23
C ARG A 127 9.26 -11.40 6.49
N MET A 128 8.74 -10.73 5.45
CA MET A 128 8.04 -9.46 5.63
C MET A 128 6.72 -9.63 6.39
N ALA A 129 6.04 -10.77 6.25
CA ALA A 129 4.86 -11.10 7.04
C ALA A 129 5.22 -11.47 8.49
N GLU A 130 6.33 -12.18 8.70
CA GLU A 130 6.83 -12.53 10.03
C GLU A 130 7.30 -11.30 10.82
N ARG A 131 7.89 -10.32 10.12
CA ARG A 131 8.47 -9.09 10.70
C ARG A 131 7.91 -7.84 10.02
N PRO A 132 6.60 -7.57 10.14
CA PRO A 132 5.96 -6.42 9.49
C PRO A 132 6.54 -5.08 9.99
N GLU A 133 7.09 -5.04 11.20
CA GLU A 133 7.78 -3.89 11.78
C GLU A 133 9.02 -3.44 11.01
N GLU A 134 9.60 -4.31 10.19
CA GLU A 134 10.70 -3.95 9.30
C GLU A 134 10.25 -3.18 8.05
N ASN A 135 8.93 -3.04 7.80
CA ASN A 135 8.40 -2.29 6.67
C ASN A 135 8.24 -0.82 7.00
N LEU A 136 8.67 0.07 6.09
CA LEU A 136 8.59 1.53 6.25
C LEU A 136 7.18 2.04 6.54
N PHE A 137 6.17 1.35 6.03
CA PHE A 137 4.76 1.71 6.22
C PHE A 137 4.15 1.14 7.51
N HIS A 138 4.91 0.36 8.30
CA HIS A 138 4.37 -0.36 9.45
C HIS A 138 3.54 0.53 10.36
N ASP A 139 4.15 1.59 10.92
CA ASP A 139 3.50 2.43 11.93
C ASP A 139 2.21 3.08 11.42
N SER A 140 2.24 3.54 10.16
CA SER A 140 1.06 4.15 9.54
C SER A 140 -0.03 3.15 9.25
N LEU A 141 0.33 1.99 8.71
CA LEU A 141 -0.64 0.98 8.31
C LEU A 141 -1.22 0.25 9.52
N GLN A 142 -0.43 0.03 10.58
CA GLN A 142 -0.90 -0.63 11.79
C GLN A 142 -2.08 0.14 12.39
N GLY A 143 -1.95 1.46 12.60
CA GLY A 143 -3.03 2.27 13.16
C GLY A 143 -4.29 2.29 12.27
N ILE A 144 -4.11 2.39 10.95
CA ILE A 144 -5.22 2.42 9.99
C ILE A 144 -5.95 1.06 9.94
N VAL A 145 -5.20 -0.04 10.01
CA VAL A 145 -5.76 -1.40 10.05
C VAL A 145 -6.50 -1.61 11.35
N ASP A 146 -5.92 -1.26 12.49
CA ASP A 146 -6.56 -1.39 13.80
C ASP A 146 -7.88 -0.60 13.84
N GLU A 147 -7.88 0.65 13.39
CA GLU A 147 -9.11 1.46 13.29
C GLU A 147 -10.18 0.82 12.39
N ALA A 148 -9.77 0.25 11.25
CA ALA A 148 -10.69 -0.43 10.35
C ALA A 148 -11.28 -1.71 10.98
N PHE A 149 -10.47 -2.47 11.73
CA PHE A 149 -10.92 -3.67 12.42
C PHE A 149 -11.85 -3.34 13.59
N ASP A 150 -11.54 -2.33 14.39
CA ASP A 150 -12.39 -1.88 15.50
C ASP A 150 -13.74 -1.36 15.01
N ARG A 151 -13.73 -0.58 13.95
CA ARG A 151 -14.95 0.01 13.34
C ARG A 151 -15.84 -1.03 12.69
N HIS A 152 -15.24 -1.96 11.97
CA HIS A 152 -15.96 -2.85 11.06
C HIS A 152 -16.08 -4.29 11.55
N ARG A 153 -15.24 -4.73 12.49
CA ARG A 153 -15.18 -6.11 13.02
C ARG A 153 -15.30 -7.16 11.92
N PRO A 154 -14.39 -7.15 10.94
CA PRO A 154 -14.50 -8.05 9.80
C PRO A 154 -14.28 -9.49 10.19
N SER A 155 -15.06 -10.39 9.61
CA SER A 155 -14.87 -11.84 9.72
C SER A 155 -13.81 -12.38 8.74
N HIS A 156 -13.47 -11.62 7.69
CA HIS A 156 -12.48 -11.96 6.68
C HIS A 156 -11.78 -10.69 6.21
N ALA A 157 -10.48 -10.78 5.91
CA ALA A 157 -9.71 -9.72 5.29
C ALA A 157 -9.24 -10.15 3.89
N GLY A 158 -9.59 -9.38 2.85
CA GLY A 158 -9.14 -9.61 1.48
C GLY A 158 -8.08 -8.59 1.08
N ILE A 159 -6.93 -9.04 0.59
CA ILE A 159 -5.83 -8.18 0.13
C ILE A 159 -5.69 -8.29 -1.38
N SER A 160 -5.75 -7.15 -2.08
CA SER A 160 -5.69 -7.09 -3.54
C SER A 160 -4.28 -6.75 -4.02
N LEU A 161 -3.49 -7.77 -4.36
CA LEU A 161 -2.12 -7.66 -4.83
C LEU A 161 -2.06 -7.73 -6.37
N ASN A 162 -1.79 -6.59 -7.01
CA ASN A 162 -1.81 -6.49 -8.48
C ASN A 162 -0.42 -6.27 -9.08
N TYR A 163 0.49 -5.63 -8.35
CA TYR A 163 1.80 -5.22 -8.84
C TYR A 163 2.93 -5.68 -7.90
N LEU A 164 4.11 -5.93 -8.46
CA LEU A 164 5.31 -6.30 -7.68
C LEU A 164 5.68 -5.23 -6.65
N SER A 165 5.46 -3.95 -6.97
CA SER A 165 5.70 -2.83 -6.05
C SER A 165 4.86 -2.88 -4.76
N GLN A 166 3.76 -3.61 -4.77
CA GLN A 166 2.89 -3.81 -3.60
C GLN A 166 3.29 -5.02 -2.75
N ALA A 167 4.05 -5.97 -3.32
CA ALA A 167 4.17 -7.30 -2.73
C ALA A 167 4.77 -7.28 -1.31
N LEU A 168 5.88 -6.61 -1.09
CA LEU A 168 6.49 -6.53 0.25
C LEU A 168 5.55 -5.87 1.28
N CYS A 169 4.88 -4.79 0.89
CA CYS A 169 3.93 -4.11 1.77
C CYS A 169 2.64 -4.93 2.00
N ALA A 170 2.18 -5.66 0.99
CA ALA A 170 1.03 -6.56 1.12
C ALA A 170 1.31 -7.67 2.14
N PHE A 171 2.50 -8.27 2.10
CA PHE A 171 2.90 -9.28 3.07
C PHE A 171 3.14 -8.71 4.46
N ALA A 172 3.66 -7.49 4.60
CA ALA A 172 3.68 -6.80 5.89
C ALA A 172 2.27 -6.62 6.46
N LEU A 173 1.29 -6.19 5.64
CA LEU A 173 -0.11 -6.09 6.04
C LEU A 173 -0.71 -7.44 6.47
N ILE A 174 -0.41 -8.54 5.75
CA ILE A 174 -0.81 -9.88 6.15
C ILE A 174 -0.27 -10.19 7.55
N GLY A 175 1.01 -9.92 7.78
CA GLY A 175 1.65 -10.12 9.09
C GLY A 175 1.01 -9.30 10.20
N MET A 176 0.69 -8.03 9.95
CA MET A 176 -0.01 -7.17 10.92
C MET A 176 -1.38 -7.76 11.29
N VAL A 177 -2.18 -8.13 10.28
CA VAL A 177 -3.50 -8.74 10.50
C VAL A 177 -3.38 -10.05 11.28
N LYS A 178 -2.46 -10.95 10.90
CA LYS A 178 -2.29 -12.24 11.58
C LYS A 178 -1.82 -12.10 13.02
N LYS A 179 -0.92 -11.15 13.32
CA LYS A 179 -0.43 -10.90 14.68
C LYS A 179 -1.52 -10.34 15.61
N ARG A 180 -2.34 -9.42 15.10
CA ARG A 180 -3.35 -8.70 15.91
C ARG A 180 -4.72 -9.37 15.91
N HIS A 181 -5.08 -10.04 14.81
CA HIS A 181 -6.37 -10.67 14.59
C HIS A 181 -6.21 -12.12 14.08
N PRO A 182 -5.55 -13.01 14.85
CA PRO A 182 -5.19 -14.36 14.39
C PRO A 182 -6.40 -15.22 14.00
N GLY A 183 -7.59 -14.92 14.54
CA GLY A 183 -8.84 -15.60 14.21
C GLY A 183 -9.49 -15.13 12.91
N VAL A 184 -8.95 -14.09 12.23
CA VAL A 184 -9.51 -13.59 10.98
C VAL A 184 -8.78 -14.20 9.77
N PRO A 185 -9.47 -14.98 8.94
CA PRO A 185 -8.89 -15.51 7.71
C PRO A 185 -8.49 -14.36 6.77
N VAL A 186 -7.30 -14.50 6.16
CA VAL A 186 -6.79 -13.59 5.15
C VAL A 186 -6.83 -14.24 3.78
N VAL A 187 -7.44 -13.58 2.82
CA VAL A 187 -7.50 -14.00 1.41
C VAL A 187 -6.63 -13.07 0.58
N LEU A 188 -5.63 -13.61 -0.10
CA LEU A 188 -4.78 -12.88 -1.02
C LEU A 188 -5.24 -13.11 -2.46
N GLY A 189 -5.53 -12.05 -3.18
CA GLY A 189 -5.96 -12.10 -4.58
C GLY A 189 -5.39 -10.95 -5.40
N GLY A 190 -5.81 -10.84 -6.65
CA GLY A 190 -5.38 -9.79 -7.57
C GLY A 190 -4.57 -10.32 -8.75
N GLY A 191 -4.23 -9.42 -9.69
CA GLY A 191 -3.60 -9.78 -10.96
C GLY A 191 -2.26 -10.48 -10.82
N LEU A 192 -1.43 -10.06 -9.86
CA LEU A 192 -0.13 -10.68 -9.62
C LEU A 192 -0.28 -12.11 -9.08
N VAL A 193 -1.17 -12.31 -8.10
CA VAL A 193 -1.44 -13.65 -7.54
C VAL A 193 -1.98 -14.58 -8.61
N THR A 194 -2.93 -14.10 -9.42
CA THR A 194 -3.45 -14.87 -10.56
C THR A 194 -2.35 -15.28 -11.53
N SER A 195 -1.37 -14.40 -11.78
CA SER A 195 -0.25 -14.72 -12.66
C SER A 195 0.68 -15.78 -12.08
N TRP A 196 0.87 -15.80 -10.75
CA TRP A 196 1.62 -16.86 -10.07
C TRP A 196 0.92 -18.21 -10.18
N MET A 197 -0.37 -18.27 -9.85
CA MET A 197 -1.18 -19.49 -9.87
C MET A 197 -1.32 -20.11 -11.26
N ARG A 198 -1.16 -19.33 -12.34
CA ARG A 198 -1.19 -19.83 -13.72
C ARG A 198 0.09 -20.51 -14.19
N ARG A 199 1.17 -20.43 -13.41
CA ARG A 199 2.42 -21.11 -13.77
C ARG A 199 2.26 -22.62 -13.60
N PRO A 200 2.67 -23.43 -14.57
CA PRO A 200 2.69 -24.88 -14.42
C PRO A 200 3.51 -25.31 -13.20
N GLY A 201 2.96 -26.21 -12.39
CA GLY A 201 3.65 -26.70 -11.18
C GLY A 201 3.74 -25.67 -10.04
N TRP A 202 2.95 -24.58 -10.08
CA TRP A 202 2.92 -23.64 -8.97
C TRP A 202 2.31 -24.29 -7.71
N GLU A 203 3.06 -24.22 -6.62
CA GLU A 203 2.61 -24.60 -5.30
C GLU A 203 2.52 -23.33 -4.42
N ASN A 204 1.55 -23.30 -3.50
CA ASN A 204 1.38 -22.15 -2.61
C ASN A 204 2.49 -22.11 -1.55
N PRO A 205 3.47 -21.20 -1.63
CA PRO A 205 4.53 -21.11 -0.65
C PRO A 205 4.10 -20.37 0.62
N PHE A 206 2.88 -19.84 0.68
CA PHE A 206 2.36 -18.98 1.73
C PHE A 206 1.31 -19.67 2.61
N ALA A 207 1.32 -21.00 2.61
CA ALA A 207 0.41 -21.78 3.46
C ALA A 207 0.53 -21.37 4.93
N GLY A 208 -0.61 -21.14 5.59
CA GLY A 208 -0.68 -20.63 6.97
C GLY A 208 -0.67 -19.09 7.08
N LEU A 209 -0.24 -18.36 6.04
CA LEU A 209 -0.37 -16.90 5.96
C LEU A 209 -1.68 -16.50 5.27
N VAL A 210 -2.03 -17.19 4.19
CA VAL A 210 -3.22 -16.91 3.36
C VAL A 210 -3.85 -18.21 2.89
#